data_3b0ad9c47763cd78e2fce042ea51d29e
#
_entry.id   3b0ad9c47763cd78e2fce042ea51d29e
#
_cell.length_a   1.000
_cell.length_b   1.000
_cell.length_c   1.000
_cell.angle_alpha   90.00
_cell.angle_beta   90.00
_cell.angle_gamma   90.00
#
_symmetry.space_group_name_H-M   'P 1'
#
loop_
_entity.id
_entity.type
_entity.pdbx_description
1 polymer ?
#
loop_
_entity_poly.entity_id
_entity_poly.type
_entity_poly.pdbx_seq_one_letter_code
_entity_poly.pdbx_strand_id
1 'polypeptide(L)'
;MMKRILRPFQILYCIYALCIFACLTIISLFAMIFILPMGYRYLTIGIYKIGRYFSKTLYLFIGMRHQEIYEGVHHFNQAHVFVGNHNSYMDIPPIVQLKHQPIKPLGKFESSKIPLFGLFYRHIVIMVDRSNPEKRAQSLQNLKEALKNKISIFIFPEGTFSMTDEKPLKDFYNGAFKLAIEMQVPIQPVLMVDSVDRMHFSGIFTLSPGICRVVYLPTVYVDNYSLDDLEILKQQVHQMMDDGLRRYRKYPAS
;
A
#
# COMPACT_ATOMS: atom_id res chain seq x y z
N MET A 1 -23.14 26.35 5.98
CA MET A 1 -24.01 25.94 7.10
C MET A 1 -24.17 24.41 7.17
N MET A 2 -24.51 23.71 6.13
CA MET A 2 -24.69 22.23 6.07
C MET A 2 -23.45 21.42 6.51
N LYS A 3 -22.23 21.80 6.12
CA LYS A 3 -20.98 21.15 6.56
C LYS A 3 -20.74 21.20 8.08
N ARG A 4 -21.25 22.20 8.79
CA ARG A 4 -21.14 22.32 10.26
C ARG A 4 -22.10 21.37 10.99
N ILE A 5 -23.28 21.12 10.43
CA ILE A 5 -24.30 20.23 11.03
C ILE A 5 -23.91 18.75 10.85
N LEU A 6 -23.23 18.38 9.76
CA LEU A 6 -22.81 17.00 9.49
C LEU A 6 -21.53 16.58 10.26
N ARG A 7 -20.78 17.54 10.80
CA ARG A 7 -19.49 17.27 11.48
C ARG A 7 -19.61 16.34 12.71
N PRO A 8 -20.61 16.49 13.59
CA PRO A 8 -20.78 15.55 14.72
C PRO A 8 -21.04 14.11 14.27
N PHE A 9 -21.88 13.91 13.24
CA PHE A 9 -22.15 12.58 12.69
C PHE A 9 -20.91 11.97 12.06
N GLN A 10 -20.09 12.76 11.38
CA GLN A 10 -18.81 12.31 10.83
C GLN A 10 -17.84 11.90 11.92
N ILE A 11 -17.75 12.66 13.03
CA ILE A 11 -16.91 12.32 14.18
C ILE A 11 -17.38 11.01 14.81
N LEU A 12 -18.68 10.82 15.03
CA LEU A 12 -19.24 9.56 15.54
C LEU A 12 -18.94 8.38 14.63
N TYR A 13 -19.08 8.58 13.32
CA TYR A 13 -18.71 7.56 12.34
C TYR A 13 -17.21 7.21 12.39
N CYS A 14 -16.34 8.20 12.54
CA CYS A 14 -14.90 7.96 12.68
C CYS A 14 -14.56 7.21 13.97
N ILE A 15 -15.22 7.53 15.09
CA ILE A 15 -15.07 6.81 16.36
C ILE A 15 -15.55 5.36 16.19
N TYR A 16 -16.70 5.15 15.58
CA TYR A 16 -17.21 3.82 15.26
C TYR A 16 -16.19 3.02 14.42
N ALA A 17 -15.67 3.61 13.35
CA ALA A 17 -14.68 2.98 12.49
C ALA A 17 -13.39 2.63 13.24
N LEU A 18 -12.95 3.50 14.17
CA LEU A 18 -11.79 3.26 15.02
C LEU A 18 -12.03 2.10 16.00
N CYS A 19 -13.24 1.99 16.57
CA CYS A 19 -13.62 0.84 17.42
C CYS A 19 -13.60 -0.45 16.63
N ILE A 20 -14.17 -0.48 15.43
CA ILE A 20 -14.11 -1.66 14.53
C ILE A 20 -12.66 -2.02 14.21
N PHE A 21 -11.82 -1.04 13.86
CA PHE A 21 -10.40 -1.26 13.60
C PHE A 21 -9.68 -1.88 14.80
N ALA A 22 -9.92 -1.36 16.01
CA ALA A 22 -9.34 -1.89 17.25
C ALA A 22 -9.79 -3.33 17.55
N CYS A 23 -11.09 -3.62 17.43
CA CYS A 23 -11.64 -4.97 17.60
C CYS A 23 -11.02 -5.95 16.60
N LEU A 24 -10.95 -5.59 15.31
CA LEU A 24 -10.36 -6.42 14.28
C LEU A 24 -8.85 -6.64 14.50
N THR A 25 -8.15 -5.62 15.03
CA THR A 25 -6.74 -5.75 15.40
C THR A 25 -6.56 -6.81 16.50
N ILE A 26 -7.38 -6.77 17.55
CA ILE A 26 -7.33 -7.75 18.65
C ILE A 26 -7.63 -9.17 18.12
N ILE A 27 -8.67 -9.33 17.30
CA ILE A 27 -9.03 -10.61 16.67
C ILE A 27 -7.87 -11.13 15.81
N SER A 28 -7.23 -10.25 15.04
CA SER A 28 -6.10 -10.62 14.18
C SER A 28 -4.88 -11.05 14.98
N LEU A 29 -4.58 -10.36 16.09
CA LEU A 29 -3.49 -10.73 17.02
C LEU A 29 -3.77 -12.11 17.64
N PHE A 30 -5.00 -12.36 18.05
CA PHE A 30 -5.38 -13.67 18.57
C PHE A 30 -5.22 -14.78 17.52
N ALA A 31 -5.69 -14.54 16.29
CA ALA A 31 -5.54 -15.49 15.18
C ALA A 31 -4.05 -15.75 14.85
N MET A 32 -3.18 -14.76 15.00
CA MET A 32 -1.75 -14.93 14.76
C MET A 32 -1.09 -15.91 15.73
N ILE A 33 -1.55 -16.02 16.98
CA ILE A 33 -0.99 -16.95 17.98
C ILE A 33 -0.97 -18.39 17.43
N PHE A 34 -1.98 -18.77 16.68
CA PHE A 34 -2.09 -20.13 16.10
C PHE A 34 -1.20 -20.33 14.87
N ILE A 35 -0.74 -19.26 14.24
CA ILE A 35 0.07 -19.32 13.01
C ILE A 35 1.55 -19.12 13.31
N LEU A 36 1.92 -18.40 14.38
CA LEU A 36 3.30 -18.12 14.77
C LEU A 36 4.21 -19.37 14.86
N PRO A 37 3.77 -20.53 15.39
CA PRO A 37 4.61 -21.73 15.45
C PRO A 37 4.81 -22.42 14.09
N MET A 38 4.10 -22.01 13.04
CA MET A 38 4.25 -22.59 11.70
C MET A 38 5.52 -22.07 11.01
N GLY A 39 6.17 -22.92 10.21
CA GLY A 39 7.38 -22.52 9.48
C GLY A 39 7.16 -21.28 8.59
N TYR A 40 8.25 -20.60 8.25
CA TYR A 40 8.27 -19.28 7.57
C TYR A 40 7.28 -19.11 6.41
N ARG A 41 7.16 -20.13 5.56
CA ARG A 41 6.24 -20.10 4.39
C ARG A 41 4.76 -20.04 4.81
N TYR A 42 4.36 -20.90 5.76
CA TYR A 42 2.98 -20.94 6.26
C TYR A 42 2.65 -19.69 7.07
N LEU A 43 3.61 -19.22 7.87
CA LEU A 43 3.51 -17.98 8.61
C LEU A 43 3.24 -16.80 7.67
N THR A 44 4.02 -16.63 6.59
CA THR A 44 3.85 -15.52 5.65
C THR A 44 2.50 -15.57 4.95
N ILE A 45 2.08 -16.74 4.46
CA ILE A 45 0.78 -16.90 3.80
C ILE A 45 -0.37 -16.68 4.77
N GLY A 46 -0.25 -17.21 6.00
CA GLY A 46 -1.26 -17.07 7.04
C GLY A 46 -1.45 -15.61 7.46
N ILE A 47 -0.37 -14.89 7.70
CA ILE A 47 -0.40 -13.47 8.05
C ILE A 47 -1.02 -12.64 6.92
N TYR A 48 -0.65 -12.92 5.66
CA TYR A 48 -1.27 -12.26 4.51
C TYR A 48 -2.79 -12.51 4.46
N LYS A 49 -3.24 -13.75 4.69
CA LYS A 49 -4.66 -14.09 4.75
C LYS A 49 -5.38 -13.33 5.88
N ILE A 50 -4.79 -13.29 7.08
CA ILE A 50 -5.33 -12.50 8.20
C ILE A 50 -5.47 -11.04 7.80
N GLY A 51 -4.43 -10.41 7.25
CA GLY A 51 -4.48 -9.03 6.78
C GLY A 51 -5.56 -8.79 5.73
N ARG A 52 -5.74 -9.74 4.81
CA ARG A 52 -6.78 -9.68 3.79
C ARG A 52 -8.20 -9.77 4.38
N TYR A 53 -8.43 -10.68 5.31
CA TYR A 53 -9.72 -10.78 6.00
C TYR A 53 -9.97 -9.55 6.87
N PHE A 54 -8.96 -9.08 7.61
CA PHE A 54 -9.03 -7.83 8.35
C PHE A 54 -9.50 -6.67 7.45
N SER A 55 -8.83 -6.46 6.33
CA SER A 55 -9.13 -5.36 5.42
C SER A 55 -10.53 -5.47 4.80
N LYS A 56 -10.94 -6.68 4.36
CA LYS A 56 -12.28 -6.89 3.80
C LYS A 56 -13.38 -6.67 4.83
N THR A 57 -13.19 -7.17 6.05
CA THR A 57 -14.14 -7.03 7.14
C THR A 57 -14.23 -5.58 7.59
N LEU A 58 -13.08 -4.89 7.71
CA LEU A 58 -13.05 -3.46 7.99
C LEU A 58 -13.88 -2.69 6.94
N TYR A 59 -13.63 -2.90 5.66
CA TYR A 59 -14.35 -2.23 4.57
C TYR A 59 -15.85 -2.49 4.63
N LEU A 60 -16.25 -3.74 4.89
CA LEU A 60 -17.66 -4.10 5.04
C LEU A 60 -18.34 -3.28 6.16
N PHE A 61 -17.75 -3.24 7.36
CA PHE A 61 -18.34 -2.56 8.51
C PHE A 61 -18.34 -1.04 8.38
N ILE A 62 -17.31 -0.46 7.76
CA ILE A 62 -17.25 1.00 7.54
C ILE A 62 -17.88 1.44 6.20
N GLY A 63 -18.66 0.58 5.55
CA GLY A 63 -19.38 0.94 4.32
C GLY A 63 -18.48 1.31 3.14
N MET A 64 -17.28 0.75 3.08
CA MET A 64 -16.37 0.92 1.93
C MET A 64 -16.45 -0.26 0.97
N ARG A 65 -16.26 0.03 -0.31
CA ARG A 65 -16.27 -0.97 -1.38
C ARG A 65 -14.96 -0.93 -2.15
N HIS A 66 -14.17 -2.00 -2.08
CA HIS A 66 -12.98 -2.18 -2.90
C HIS A 66 -13.36 -2.56 -4.33
N GLN A 67 -12.79 -1.85 -5.31
CA GLN A 67 -12.99 -2.13 -6.73
C GLN A 67 -11.64 -2.14 -7.45
N GLU A 68 -11.32 -3.24 -8.11
CA GLU A 68 -10.12 -3.39 -8.94
C GLU A 68 -10.46 -3.14 -10.40
N ILE A 69 -9.63 -2.36 -11.09
CA ILE A 69 -9.70 -2.06 -12.51
C ILE A 69 -8.36 -2.46 -13.11
N TYR A 70 -8.37 -3.16 -14.23
CA TYR A 70 -7.16 -3.65 -14.89
C TYR A 70 -7.02 -3.01 -16.26
N GLU A 71 -5.90 -2.32 -16.51
CA GLU A 71 -5.51 -1.80 -17.81
C GLU A 71 -4.47 -2.72 -18.44
N GLY A 72 -4.82 -3.38 -19.53
CA GLY A 72 -3.95 -4.33 -20.23
C GLY A 72 -3.98 -5.75 -19.66
N VAL A 73 -3.02 -6.55 -20.09
CA VAL A 73 -2.86 -7.95 -19.68
C VAL A 73 -1.88 -8.04 -18.52
N HIS A 74 -2.23 -8.79 -17.49
CA HIS A 74 -1.42 -8.95 -16.29
C HIS A 74 -1.09 -10.42 -16.05
N HIS A 75 0.17 -10.71 -15.79
CA HIS A 75 0.67 -12.05 -15.47
C HIS A 75 1.23 -12.07 -14.05
N PHE A 76 0.44 -12.55 -13.09
CA PHE A 76 0.82 -12.63 -11.67
C PHE A 76 1.37 -14.01 -11.26
N ASN A 77 2.07 -14.70 -12.16
CA ASN A 77 2.70 -15.98 -11.92
C ASN A 77 4.09 -15.90 -11.26
N GLN A 78 4.62 -14.69 -11.14
CA GLN A 78 5.92 -14.38 -10.53
C GLN A 78 5.80 -13.21 -9.54
N ALA A 79 6.84 -13.01 -8.70
CA ALA A 79 6.90 -11.88 -7.80
C ALA A 79 7.01 -10.56 -8.60
N HIS A 80 6.42 -9.48 -8.05
CA HIS A 80 6.44 -8.14 -8.62
C HIS A 80 6.88 -7.12 -7.58
N VAL A 81 7.47 -6.04 -8.04
CA VAL A 81 7.57 -4.80 -7.28
C VAL A 81 6.35 -3.94 -7.61
N PHE A 82 5.35 -3.95 -6.72
CA PHE A 82 4.21 -3.06 -6.84
C PHE A 82 4.61 -1.65 -6.43
N VAL A 83 4.25 -0.67 -7.25
CA VAL A 83 4.53 0.74 -7.03
C VAL A 83 3.21 1.50 -7.01
N GLY A 84 2.89 2.16 -5.89
CA GLY A 84 1.63 2.89 -5.70
C GLY A 84 1.83 4.34 -5.33
N ASN A 85 0.86 5.21 -5.65
CA ASN A 85 0.77 6.57 -5.10
C ASN A 85 0.28 6.54 -3.64
N HIS A 86 0.68 7.56 -2.86
CA HIS A 86 0.40 7.60 -1.42
C HIS A 86 -0.19 8.92 -0.97
N ASN A 87 -1.50 8.96 -0.81
CA ASN A 87 -2.25 10.17 -0.48
C ASN A 87 -3.08 10.05 0.81
N SER A 88 -3.21 8.83 1.36
CA SER A 88 -4.11 8.56 2.47
C SER A 88 -3.69 7.33 3.27
N TYR A 89 -4.07 7.26 4.54
CA TYR A 89 -4.01 6.00 5.30
C TYR A 89 -4.90 4.91 4.68
N MET A 90 -5.93 5.31 3.91
CA MET A 90 -6.82 4.38 3.22
C MET A 90 -6.19 3.75 1.96
N ASP A 91 -4.94 4.08 1.62
CA ASP A 91 -4.16 3.35 0.61
C ASP A 91 -3.69 1.97 1.11
N ILE A 92 -3.59 1.79 2.45
CA ILE A 92 -3.02 0.57 3.05
C ILE A 92 -3.97 -0.65 2.95
N PRO A 93 -5.26 -0.55 3.33
CA PRO A 93 -6.16 -1.71 3.29
C PRO A 93 -6.29 -2.35 1.90
N PRO A 94 -6.34 -1.63 0.76
CA PRO A 94 -6.37 -2.23 -0.56
C PRO A 94 -5.18 -3.12 -0.87
N ILE A 95 -3.96 -2.79 -0.39
CA ILE A 95 -2.74 -3.56 -0.71
C ILE A 95 -2.89 -5.03 -0.35
N VAL A 96 -3.45 -5.33 0.82
CA VAL A 96 -3.65 -6.72 1.28
C VAL A 96 -4.90 -7.37 0.68
N GLN A 97 -5.73 -6.61 -0.04
CA GLN A 97 -6.88 -7.16 -0.79
C GLN A 97 -6.50 -7.61 -2.20
N LEU A 98 -5.35 -7.20 -2.73
CA LEU A 98 -4.87 -7.58 -4.05
C LEU A 98 -4.89 -9.11 -4.19
N LYS A 99 -5.56 -9.62 -5.26
CA LYS A 99 -6.02 -11.02 -5.29
C LYS A 99 -4.94 -12.05 -5.60
N HIS A 100 -3.81 -11.61 -6.16
CA HIS A 100 -3.02 -12.52 -6.99
C HIS A 100 -1.91 -13.27 -6.26
N GLN A 101 -1.34 -12.74 -5.18
CA GLN A 101 -0.27 -13.41 -4.43
C GLN A 101 0.02 -12.72 -3.09
N PRO A 102 0.75 -13.36 -2.17
CA PRO A 102 1.19 -12.71 -0.95
C PRO A 102 2.05 -11.48 -1.27
N ILE A 103 1.73 -10.35 -0.64
CA ILE A 103 2.43 -9.08 -0.80
C ILE A 103 2.89 -8.61 0.57
N LYS A 104 4.16 -8.17 0.66
CA LYS A 104 4.69 -7.47 1.84
C LYS A 104 4.90 -5.99 1.50
N PRO A 105 4.14 -5.08 2.10
CA PRO A 105 4.40 -3.65 1.93
C PRO A 105 5.69 -3.22 2.64
N LEU A 106 6.37 -2.22 2.07
CA LEU A 106 7.41 -1.48 2.77
C LEU A 106 6.76 -0.41 3.64
N GLY A 107 7.03 -0.42 4.94
CA GLY A 107 6.38 0.48 5.89
C GLY A 107 7.35 1.17 6.83
N LYS A 108 6.92 2.30 7.41
CA LYS A 108 7.73 3.10 8.35
C LYS A 108 7.90 2.38 9.68
N PHE A 109 9.10 2.41 10.24
CA PHE A 109 9.38 1.83 11.55
C PHE A 109 8.52 2.44 12.68
N GLU A 110 8.22 3.75 12.61
CA GLU A 110 7.43 4.46 13.61
C GLU A 110 6.03 3.86 13.80
N SER A 111 5.42 3.34 12.74
CA SER A 111 4.09 2.70 12.80
C SER A 111 4.10 1.42 13.66
N SER A 112 5.25 0.79 13.85
CA SER A 112 5.39 -0.37 14.73
C SER A 112 5.31 -0.04 16.23
N LYS A 113 5.32 1.25 16.59
CA LYS A 113 5.21 1.72 17.97
C LYS A 113 3.76 1.95 18.40
N ILE A 114 2.80 1.90 17.47
CA ILE A 114 1.38 2.06 17.79
C ILE A 114 0.92 0.88 18.65
N PRO A 115 0.33 1.12 19.84
CA PRO A 115 -0.12 0.04 20.72
C PRO A 115 -1.03 -0.94 20.00
N LEU A 116 -0.91 -2.23 20.29
CA LEU A 116 -1.63 -3.36 19.67
C LEU A 116 -1.39 -3.48 18.16
N PHE A 117 -1.69 -2.44 17.38
CA PHE A 117 -1.51 -2.44 15.93
C PHE A 117 -0.05 -2.68 15.52
N GLY A 118 0.90 -2.12 16.27
CA GLY A 118 2.33 -2.30 16.00
C GLY A 118 2.78 -3.76 16.07
N LEU A 119 2.16 -4.59 16.92
CA LEU A 119 2.43 -6.03 16.98
C LEU A 119 1.99 -6.73 15.69
N PHE A 120 0.80 -6.42 15.20
CA PHE A 120 0.29 -6.93 13.93
C PHE A 120 1.10 -6.42 12.74
N TYR A 121 1.40 -5.11 12.73
CA TYR A 121 2.13 -4.41 11.68
C TYR A 121 3.51 -5.01 11.40
N ARG A 122 4.29 -5.33 12.45
CA ARG A 122 5.65 -5.90 12.33
C ARG A 122 5.70 -7.21 11.54
N HIS A 123 4.61 -7.95 11.51
CA HIS A 123 4.54 -9.23 10.80
C HIS A 123 4.06 -9.09 9.35
N ILE A 124 3.29 -8.04 9.05
CA ILE A 124 2.74 -7.80 7.71
C ILE A 124 3.72 -7.05 6.82
N VAL A 125 4.46 -6.07 7.38
CA VAL A 125 5.30 -5.17 6.59
C VAL A 125 6.79 -5.47 6.73
N ILE A 126 7.57 -5.08 5.73
CA ILE A 126 9.02 -4.93 5.86
C ILE A 126 9.27 -3.50 6.33
N MET A 127 9.74 -3.37 7.58
CA MET A 127 9.94 -2.06 8.20
C MET A 127 11.21 -1.40 7.68
N VAL A 128 11.16 -0.10 7.41
CA VAL A 128 12.31 0.72 7.08
C VAL A 128 12.48 1.84 8.11
N ASP A 129 13.68 1.90 8.69
CA ASP A 129 14.16 3.02 9.48
C ASP A 129 15.13 3.83 8.61
N ARG A 130 14.66 4.98 8.14
CA ARG A 130 15.43 5.81 7.19
C ARG A 130 16.54 6.61 7.87
N SER A 131 16.48 6.77 9.18
CA SER A 131 17.48 7.50 9.98
C SER A 131 18.73 6.66 10.24
N ASN A 132 18.62 5.31 10.14
CA ASN A 132 19.71 4.39 10.44
C ASN A 132 20.16 3.66 9.16
N PRO A 133 21.42 3.87 8.69
CA PRO A 133 21.96 3.23 7.49
C PRO A 133 21.98 1.69 7.56
N GLU A 134 22.31 1.11 8.71
CA GLU A 134 22.38 -0.34 8.89
C GLU A 134 20.98 -0.98 8.79
N LYS A 135 19.98 -0.38 9.45
CA LYS A 135 18.61 -0.83 9.37
C LYS A 135 18.02 -0.66 7.96
N ARG A 136 18.46 0.38 7.22
CA ARG A 136 18.13 0.56 5.81
C ARG A 136 18.67 -0.57 4.94
N ALA A 137 19.95 -0.95 5.16
CA ALA A 137 20.57 -2.07 4.46
C ALA A 137 19.86 -3.40 4.79
N GLN A 138 19.51 -3.62 6.07
CA GLN A 138 18.75 -4.80 6.50
C GLN A 138 17.36 -4.85 5.85
N SER A 139 16.66 -3.71 5.76
CA SER A 139 15.34 -3.64 5.09
C SER A 139 15.47 -4.01 3.61
N LEU A 140 16.51 -3.53 2.91
CA LEU A 140 16.78 -3.89 1.53
C LEU A 140 17.04 -5.40 1.37
N GLN A 141 17.80 -5.99 2.28
CA GLN A 141 18.06 -7.44 2.28
C GLN A 141 16.75 -8.23 2.47
N ASN A 142 15.89 -7.80 3.40
CA ASN A 142 14.59 -8.44 3.63
C ASN A 142 13.66 -8.32 2.40
N LEU A 143 13.71 -7.20 1.66
CA LEU A 143 12.97 -7.04 0.40
C LEU A 143 13.48 -8.01 -0.67
N LYS A 144 14.80 -8.13 -0.83
CA LYS A 144 15.42 -9.07 -1.78
C LYS A 144 15.07 -10.53 -1.42
N GLU A 145 15.09 -10.87 -0.16
CA GLU A 145 14.70 -12.19 0.32
C GLU A 145 13.22 -12.51 0.05
N ALA A 146 12.32 -11.55 0.28
CA ALA A 146 10.91 -11.72 -0.05
C ALA A 146 10.71 -12.03 -1.54
N LEU A 147 11.34 -11.27 -2.43
CA LEU A 147 11.27 -11.48 -3.88
C LEU A 147 11.84 -12.84 -4.32
N LYS A 148 12.98 -13.28 -3.75
CA LYS A 148 13.55 -14.62 -3.98
C LYS A 148 12.59 -15.74 -3.57
N ASN A 149 11.81 -15.51 -2.51
CA ASN A 149 10.78 -16.45 -2.04
C ASN A 149 9.44 -16.31 -2.79
N LYS A 150 9.43 -15.64 -3.94
CA LYS A 150 8.24 -15.38 -4.78
C LYS A 150 7.12 -14.63 -4.04
N ILE A 151 7.50 -13.80 -3.06
CA ILE A 151 6.59 -12.89 -2.36
C ILE A 151 6.77 -11.52 -2.98
N SER A 152 5.69 -10.96 -3.50
CA SER A 152 5.70 -9.60 -4.04
C SER A 152 5.89 -8.56 -2.93
N ILE A 153 6.39 -7.41 -3.30
CA ILE A 153 6.53 -6.27 -2.39
C ILE A 153 5.70 -5.10 -2.90
N PHE A 154 5.24 -4.25 -1.98
CA PHE A 154 4.55 -3.01 -2.32
C PHE A 154 5.32 -1.82 -1.75
N ILE A 155 5.63 -0.86 -2.60
CA ILE A 155 6.40 0.33 -2.24
C ILE A 155 5.64 1.57 -2.69
N PHE A 156 5.56 2.57 -1.80
CA PHE A 156 5.17 3.93 -2.14
C PHE A 156 6.45 4.73 -2.45
N PRO A 157 6.79 4.94 -3.72
CA PRO A 157 8.09 5.52 -4.08
C PRO A 157 8.19 7.01 -3.73
N GLU A 158 7.07 7.69 -3.49
CA GLU A 158 7.00 9.06 -2.97
C GLU A 158 7.54 9.18 -1.53
N GLY A 159 7.58 8.06 -0.80
CA GLY A 159 8.15 7.96 0.54
C GLY A 159 7.35 8.62 1.65
N THR A 160 6.37 9.44 1.35
CA THR A 160 5.44 10.10 2.28
C THR A 160 4.18 10.50 1.54
N PHE A 161 3.12 10.86 2.26
CA PHE A 161 1.90 11.35 1.63
C PHE A 161 2.17 12.56 0.73
N SER A 162 1.52 12.56 -0.45
CA SER A 162 1.35 13.79 -1.19
C SER A 162 0.37 14.68 -0.43
N MET A 163 0.84 15.84 0.01
CA MET A 163 0.04 16.76 0.82
C MET A 163 -0.55 17.91 -0.01
N THR A 164 -0.59 17.76 -1.33
CA THR A 164 -1.16 18.78 -2.22
C THR A 164 -2.20 18.14 -3.13
N ASP A 165 -3.28 18.87 -3.39
CA ASP A 165 -4.28 18.49 -4.37
C ASP A 165 -3.93 19.03 -5.78
N GLU A 166 -2.80 19.73 -5.92
CA GLU A 166 -2.37 20.40 -7.16
C GLU A 166 -1.68 19.45 -8.13
N LYS A 167 -0.88 18.51 -7.59
CA LYS A 167 -0.14 17.54 -8.40
C LYS A 167 -0.57 16.12 -8.04
N PRO A 168 -0.74 15.25 -9.04
CA PRO A 168 -1.09 13.85 -8.80
C PRO A 168 -0.05 13.08 -7.97
N LEU A 169 1.24 13.34 -8.24
CA LEU A 169 2.36 12.60 -7.67
C LEU A 169 3.49 13.55 -7.23
N LYS A 170 4.26 13.09 -6.25
CA LYS A 170 5.60 13.61 -5.94
C LYS A 170 6.66 12.90 -6.76
N ASP A 171 7.88 13.44 -6.72
CA ASP A 171 9.03 12.76 -7.29
C ASP A 171 9.27 11.41 -6.61
N PHE A 172 9.68 10.44 -7.39
CA PHE A 172 9.93 9.08 -6.92
C PHE A 172 11.37 8.90 -6.46
N TYR A 173 11.55 8.23 -5.33
CA TYR A 173 12.85 7.73 -4.89
C TYR A 173 13.27 6.51 -5.71
N ASN A 174 14.56 6.34 -5.92
CA ASN A 174 15.16 5.32 -6.77
C ASN A 174 15.01 3.87 -6.24
N GLY A 175 14.72 3.69 -4.95
CA GLY A 175 14.81 2.39 -4.27
C GLY A 175 14.00 1.25 -4.88
N ALA A 176 12.74 1.52 -5.29
CA ALA A 176 11.87 0.51 -5.90
C ALA A 176 12.39 0.06 -7.28
N PHE A 177 12.83 1.01 -8.09
CA PHE A 177 13.31 0.80 -9.45
C PHE A 177 14.64 0.08 -9.47
N LYS A 178 15.58 0.53 -8.62
CA LYS A 178 16.86 -0.15 -8.41
C LYS A 178 16.67 -1.61 -7.99
N LEU A 179 15.77 -1.84 -7.03
CA LEU A 179 15.47 -3.19 -6.56
C LEU A 179 14.87 -4.07 -7.67
N ALA A 180 13.96 -3.53 -8.49
CA ALA A 180 13.36 -4.25 -9.61
C ALA A 180 14.43 -4.68 -10.65
N ILE A 181 15.34 -3.77 -11.03
CA ILE A 181 16.45 -4.05 -11.94
C ILE A 181 17.40 -5.10 -11.34
N GLU A 182 17.85 -4.90 -10.09
CA GLU A 182 18.78 -5.84 -9.44
C GLU A 182 18.24 -7.25 -9.28
N MET A 183 16.93 -7.37 -9.06
CA MET A 183 16.27 -8.65 -8.85
C MET A 183 15.66 -9.24 -10.14
N GLN A 184 15.68 -8.50 -11.24
CA GLN A 184 15.06 -8.87 -12.51
C GLN A 184 13.59 -9.28 -12.34
N VAL A 185 12.84 -8.47 -11.61
CA VAL A 185 11.40 -8.66 -11.36
C VAL A 185 10.61 -7.48 -11.94
N PRO A 186 9.45 -7.73 -12.56
CA PRO A 186 8.66 -6.68 -13.19
C PRO A 186 8.11 -5.69 -12.14
N ILE A 187 7.90 -4.46 -12.58
CA ILE A 187 7.21 -3.42 -11.83
C ILE A 187 5.73 -3.45 -12.21
N GLN A 188 4.87 -3.47 -11.21
CA GLN A 188 3.43 -3.33 -11.37
C GLN A 188 2.98 -1.98 -10.80
N PRO A 189 2.77 -0.96 -11.65
CA PRO A 189 2.21 0.30 -11.19
C PRO A 189 0.73 0.15 -10.82
N VAL A 190 0.34 0.74 -9.69
CA VAL A 190 -1.02 0.66 -9.14
C VAL A 190 -1.46 2.05 -8.66
N LEU A 191 -2.65 2.47 -9.07
CA LEU A 191 -3.21 3.74 -8.65
C LEU A 191 -4.25 3.55 -7.54
N MET A 192 -4.03 4.24 -6.42
CA MET A 192 -5.01 4.41 -5.34
C MET A 192 -5.84 5.66 -5.65
N VAL A 193 -6.99 5.47 -6.33
CA VAL A 193 -7.71 6.60 -6.96
C VAL A 193 -8.50 7.41 -5.95
N ASP A 194 -9.26 6.74 -5.07
CA ASP A 194 -10.27 7.41 -4.24
C ASP A 194 -9.89 7.53 -2.77
N SER A 195 -8.75 7.02 -2.35
CA SER A 195 -8.38 6.91 -0.93
C SER A 195 -8.37 8.24 -0.22
N VAL A 196 -7.90 9.32 -0.87
CA VAL A 196 -7.89 10.67 -0.31
C VAL A 196 -9.30 11.23 -0.10
N ASP A 197 -10.27 10.84 -0.95
CA ASP A 197 -11.68 11.23 -0.80
C ASP A 197 -12.36 10.43 0.32
N ARG A 198 -11.82 9.25 0.64
CA ARG A 198 -12.33 8.42 1.75
C ARG A 198 -11.75 8.87 3.09
N MET A 199 -10.48 9.23 3.15
CA MET A 199 -9.84 9.82 4.32
C MET A 199 -8.75 10.79 3.86
N HIS A 200 -9.02 12.08 4.00
CA HIS A 200 -8.06 13.12 3.64
C HIS A 200 -6.85 13.11 4.59
N PHE A 201 -5.67 13.43 4.06
CA PHE A 201 -4.42 13.46 4.83
C PHE A 201 -4.43 14.45 6.00
N SER A 202 -5.35 15.43 6.01
CA SER A 202 -5.49 16.42 7.10
C SER A 202 -5.93 15.84 8.44
N GLY A 203 -6.43 14.58 8.47
CA GLY A 203 -6.74 13.92 9.73
C GLY A 203 -7.70 12.74 9.64
N ILE A 204 -7.66 11.91 10.68
CA ILE A 204 -8.46 10.69 10.80
C ILE A 204 -9.97 10.96 10.91
N PHE A 205 -10.38 12.16 11.31
CA PHE A 205 -11.79 12.54 11.42
C PHE A 205 -12.40 13.00 10.09
N THR A 206 -11.74 12.71 8.97
CA THR A 206 -12.24 12.96 7.62
C THR A 206 -12.76 11.70 6.93
N LEU A 207 -12.76 10.55 7.62
CA LEU A 207 -13.19 9.28 7.06
C LEU A 207 -14.64 9.36 6.56
N SER A 208 -14.87 8.83 5.37
CA SER A 208 -16.20 8.75 4.74
C SER A 208 -16.38 7.41 4.01
N PRO A 209 -17.59 6.83 4.00
CA PRO A 209 -17.87 5.60 3.28
C PRO A 209 -17.82 5.83 1.75
N GLY A 210 -17.72 4.75 0.98
CA GLY A 210 -17.81 4.82 -0.48
C GLY A 210 -16.85 3.87 -1.20
N ILE A 211 -16.68 4.09 -2.50
CA ILE A 211 -15.87 3.24 -3.36
C ILE A 211 -14.39 3.64 -3.24
N CYS A 212 -13.52 2.63 -3.17
CA CYS A 212 -12.07 2.75 -3.26
C CYS A 212 -11.61 1.98 -4.50
N ARG A 213 -11.39 2.70 -5.60
CA ARG A 213 -10.88 2.12 -6.85
C ARG A 213 -9.37 1.96 -6.77
N VAL A 214 -8.92 0.79 -7.18
CA VAL A 214 -7.51 0.47 -7.38
C VAL A 214 -7.32 0.09 -8.83
N VAL A 215 -6.47 0.84 -9.55
CA VAL A 215 -6.24 0.62 -10.98
C VAL A 215 -4.85 0.02 -11.18
N TYR A 216 -4.81 -1.13 -11.83
CA TYR A 216 -3.57 -1.75 -12.27
C TYR A 216 -3.25 -1.22 -13.68
N LEU A 217 -2.17 -0.48 -13.79
CA LEU A 217 -1.63 -0.04 -15.08
C LEU A 217 -0.85 -1.18 -15.74
N PRO A 218 -0.53 -1.10 -17.04
CA PRO A 218 0.28 -2.11 -17.70
C PRO A 218 1.57 -2.42 -16.94
N THR A 219 1.91 -3.71 -16.83
CA THR A 219 3.13 -4.16 -16.17
C THR A 219 4.36 -3.70 -16.96
N VAL A 220 5.36 -3.17 -16.26
CA VAL A 220 6.64 -2.75 -16.84
C VAL A 220 7.67 -3.84 -16.57
N TYR A 221 8.11 -4.52 -17.62
CA TYR A 221 9.18 -5.54 -17.55
C TYR A 221 10.55 -4.86 -17.57
N VAL A 222 11.49 -5.41 -16.82
CA VAL A 222 12.81 -4.79 -16.60
C VAL A 222 13.97 -5.53 -17.30
N ASP A 223 13.67 -6.54 -18.10
CA ASP A 223 14.66 -7.40 -18.76
C ASP A 223 15.67 -6.63 -19.63
N ASN A 224 15.28 -5.47 -20.14
CA ASN A 224 16.12 -4.61 -20.99
C ASN A 224 16.70 -3.39 -20.26
N TYR A 225 16.58 -3.32 -18.92
CA TYR A 225 17.08 -2.21 -18.14
C TYR A 225 18.28 -2.61 -17.30
N SER A 226 19.32 -1.79 -17.36
CA SER A 226 20.49 -1.82 -16.48
C SER A 226 20.36 -0.76 -15.35
N LEU A 227 21.31 -0.73 -14.43
CA LEU A 227 21.35 0.33 -13.41
C LEU A 227 21.63 1.72 -14.01
N ASP A 228 22.22 1.79 -15.19
CA ASP A 228 22.44 3.06 -15.90
C ASP A 228 21.12 3.64 -16.45
N ASP A 229 20.13 2.78 -16.70
CA ASP A 229 18.81 3.15 -17.20
C ASP A 229 17.81 3.48 -16.07
N LEU A 230 18.26 3.51 -14.82
CA LEU A 230 17.38 3.63 -13.63
C LEU A 230 16.51 4.87 -13.68
N GLU A 231 17.06 6.02 -14.08
CA GLU A 231 16.31 7.29 -14.19
C GLU A 231 15.26 7.22 -15.30
N ILE A 232 15.58 6.59 -16.42
CA ILE A 232 14.66 6.39 -17.55
C ILE A 232 13.48 5.54 -17.12
N LEU A 233 13.72 4.39 -16.48
CA LEU A 233 12.69 3.51 -15.95
C LEU A 233 11.79 4.21 -14.92
N LYS A 234 12.40 4.95 -13.98
CA LYS A 234 11.68 5.71 -12.96
C LYS A 234 10.76 6.76 -13.58
N GLN A 235 11.27 7.54 -14.53
CA GLN A 235 10.49 8.58 -15.22
C GLN A 235 9.36 7.97 -16.04
N GLN A 236 9.59 6.88 -16.75
CA GLN A 236 8.56 6.15 -17.49
C GLN A 236 7.40 5.72 -16.58
N VAL A 237 7.71 5.08 -15.45
CA VAL A 237 6.69 4.64 -14.50
C VAL A 237 5.98 5.84 -13.86
N HIS A 238 6.72 6.90 -13.51
CA HIS A 238 6.14 8.13 -12.96
C HIS A 238 5.14 8.75 -13.93
N GLN A 239 5.54 8.95 -15.20
CA GLN A 239 4.68 9.51 -16.23
C GLN A 239 3.43 8.65 -16.46
N MET A 240 3.59 7.33 -16.56
CA MET A 240 2.48 6.38 -16.71
C MET A 240 1.47 6.52 -15.56
N MET A 241 1.94 6.66 -14.32
CA MET A 241 1.10 6.82 -13.14
C MET A 241 0.44 8.20 -13.08
N ASP A 242 1.15 9.27 -13.45
CA ASP A 242 0.61 10.65 -13.50
C ASP A 242 -0.52 10.74 -14.53
N ASP A 243 -0.29 10.24 -15.75
CA ASP A 243 -1.31 10.20 -16.81
C ASP A 243 -2.52 9.35 -16.39
N GLY A 244 -2.28 8.22 -15.74
CA GLY A 244 -3.34 7.37 -15.21
C GLY A 244 -4.17 8.10 -14.15
N LEU A 245 -3.54 8.74 -13.18
CA LEU A 245 -4.27 9.50 -12.15
C LEU A 245 -5.08 10.64 -12.76
N ARG A 246 -4.55 11.36 -13.76
CA ARG A 246 -5.28 12.42 -14.46
C ARG A 246 -6.51 11.89 -15.21
N ARG A 247 -6.47 10.67 -15.74
CA ARG A 247 -7.64 10.02 -16.38
C ARG A 247 -8.74 9.66 -15.38
N TYR A 248 -8.36 9.21 -14.18
CA TYR A 248 -9.32 8.72 -13.18
C TYR A 248 -9.78 9.80 -12.19
N ARG A 249 -9.00 10.87 -12.03
CA ARG A 249 -9.30 12.03 -11.17
C ARG A 249 -9.14 13.33 -11.94
N LYS A 250 -9.96 14.33 -11.59
CA LYS A 250 -9.79 15.68 -12.12
C LYS A 250 -8.71 16.40 -11.29
N TYR A 251 -7.58 16.68 -11.91
CA TYR A 251 -6.55 17.58 -11.38
C TYR A 251 -6.57 18.90 -12.15
N PRO A 252 -6.16 20.02 -11.55
CA PRO A 252 -5.93 21.27 -12.28
C PRO A 252 -4.97 21.02 -13.45
N ALA A 253 -5.20 21.72 -14.55
CA ALA A 253 -4.24 21.74 -15.66
C ALA A 253 -2.92 22.34 -15.15
N SER A 254 -1.81 21.66 -15.43
CA SER A 254 -0.45 22.13 -15.10
C SER A 254 -0.03 23.25 -16.02
#